data_85d4c91a3a37c742b4466df168837e52
#
_entry.id   85d4c91a3a37c742b4466df168837e52
#
_cell.length_a   1.000
_cell.length_b   1.000
_cell.length_c   1.000
_cell.angle_alpha   90.00
_cell.angle_beta   90.00
_cell.angle_gamma   90.00
#
_symmetry.space_group_name_H-M   'P 1'
#
loop_
_entity.id
_entity.type
_entity.pdbx_description
1 polymer ?
#
loop_
_entity_poly.entity_id
_entity_poly.type
_entity_poly.pdbx_seq_one_letter_code
_entity_poly.pdbx_strand_id
1 'polypeptide(L)'
;TLASSHTPMKYSKPSNTSTTAAMKNLLVMAFGILTIACGEKEPDSDKSTNINQMRFDKGTFYLKKSNDPYTGQIIDFFTNGQKKLEFNIQNGKPHGLSTQWYENGKMQAKVNNKDGKHDGLTERWYENGNKAEEATYKEGKQSGIVLHWHENGQKGEEATYKGGEANGPCVNWYKNGQKELEVSFKDGNPNGLYLAWHESGQKESEGNFKDGEMDGLNIGWYENGQKEFEAIYKDGNPD
;
A
#
# COMPACT_ATOMS: atom_id res chain seq x y z
N THR A 1 -35.75 24.11 21.64
CA THR A 1 -34.47 23.55 22.05
C THR A 1 -34.36 22.12 21.50
N LEU A 2 -33.93 22.02 20.26
CA LEU A 2 -33.55 20.73 19.66
C LEU A 2 -32.02 20.69 19.74
N ALA A 3 -31.49 19.91 20.66
CA ALA A 3 -30.08 19.55 20.69
C ALA A 3 -29.82 18.61 19.52
N SER A 4 -29.20 19.12 18.47
CA SER A 4 -28.67 18.33 17.38
C SER A 4 -27.48 17.55 17.94
N SER A 5 -27.64 16.25 18.09
CA SER A 5 -26.55 15.33 18.44
C SER A 5 -25.63 15.16 17.22
N HIS A 6 -24.70 16.09 17.05
CA HIS A 6 -23.63 15.93 16.08
C HIS A 6 -22.61 14.96 16.66
N THR A 7 -22.53 13.77 16.07
CA THR A 7 -21.46 12.82 16.35
C THR A 7 -20.17 13.42 15.80
N PRO A 8 -19.11 13.60 16.61
CA PRO A 8 -17.84 14.10 16.09
C PRO A 8 -17.33 13.18 14.99
N MET A 9 -16.82 13.77 13.92
CA MET A 9 -16.21 13.04 12.81
C MET A 9 -15.11 12.15 13.36
N LYS A 10 -15.34 10.84 13.38
CA LYS A 10 -14.29 9.87 13.75
C LYS A 10 -13.27 9.88 12.64
N TYR A 11 -12.09 10.45 12.89
CA TYR A 11 -10.94 10.23 12.02
C TYR A 11 -10.76 8.72 11.84
N SER A 12 -11.05 8.22 10.65
CA SER A 12 -10.66 6.86 10.28
C SER A 12 -9.17 6.91 9.94
N LYS A 13 -8.34 6.17 10.70
CA LYS A 13 -6.94 5.91 10.27
C LYS A 13 -6.93 5.70 8.77
N PRO A 14 -5.95 6.28 8.02
CA PRO A 14 -5.79 5.93 6.62
C PRO A 14 -5.84 4.43 6.53
N SER A 15 -6.85 3.93 5.83
CA SER A 15 -7.15 2.51 5.88
C SER A 15 -5.96 1.78 5.27
N ASN A 16 -5.28 0.95 6.05
CA ASN A 16 -4.37 -0.09 5.53
C ASN A 16 -5.07 -1.02 4.52
N THR A 17 -6.33 -0.73 4.17
CA THR A 17 -7.15 -1.55 3.29
C THR A 17 -6.68 -1.51 1.84
N SER A 18 -6.11 -0.40 1.34
CA SER A 18 -5.49 -0.41 0.02
C SER A 18 -4.20 -1.22 0.02
N THR A 19 -3.40 -1.08 1.07
CA THR A 19 -2.16 -1.84 1.25
C THR A 19 -2.45 -3.31 1.53
N THR A 20 -3.48 -3.61 2.32
CA THR A 20 -3.88 -4.99 2.64
C THR A 20 -4.53 -5.69 1.45
N ALA A 21 -5.31 -4.98 0.62
CA ALA A 21 -5.88 -5.54 -0.60
C ALA A 21 -4.81 -5.76 -1.68
N ALA A 22 -3.87 -4.83 -1.84
CA ALA A 22 -2.74 -4.99 -2.76
C ALA A 22 -1.75 -6.07 -2.29
N MET A 23 -1.48 -6.18 -0.98
CA MET A 23 -0.70 -7.27 -0.41
C MET A 23 -1.42 -8.61 -0.49
N LYS A 24 -2.75 -8.66 -0.32
CA LYS A 24 -3.53 -9.88 -0.55
C LYS A 24 -3.45 -10.36 -2.00
N ASN A 25 -3.49 -9.45 -2.98
CA ASN A 25 -3.39 -9.83 -4.37
C ASN A 25 -1.99 -10.36 -4.75
N LEU A 26 -0.91 -9.85 -4.17
CA LEU A 26 0.43 -10.40 -4.38
C LEU A 26 0.64 -11.72 -3.62
N LEU A 27 0.08 -11.85 -2.43
CA LEU A 27 0.14 -13.07 -1.61
C LEU A 27 -0.81 -14.16 -2.15
N VAL A 28 -1.98 -13.81 -2.68
CA VAL A 28 -2.94 -14.74 -3.28
C VAL A 28 -2.38 -15.40 -4.54
N MET A 29 -1.50 -14.71 -5.28
CA MET A 29 -0.83 -15.33 -6.43
C MET A 29 0.24 -16.36 -6.04
N ALA A 30 0.74 -16.33 -4.81
CA ALA A 30 1.67 -17.34 -4.29
C ALA A 30 0.97 -18.59 -3.71
N PHE A 31 -0.35 -18.52 -3.44
CA PHE A 31 -1.08 -19.61 -2.76
C PHE A 31 -1.86 -20.54 -3.67
N GLY A 32 -1.88 -20.33 -4.97
CA GLY A 32 -2.79 -21.01 -5.88
C GLY A 32 -2.18 -22.09 -6.77
N ILE A 33 -1.21 -22.94 -6.32
CA ILE A 33 -0.86 -24.13 -7.10
C ILE A 33 -0.49 -25.29 -6.18
N LEU A 34 -1.27 -26.34 -6.34
CA LEU A 34 -1.26 -27.59 -5.65
C LEU A 34 -0.38 -28.63 -6.36
N THR A 35 0.44 -29.35 -5.57
CA THR A 35 0.93 -30.74 -5.60
C THR A 35 1.85 -31.29 -6.69
N ILE A 36 2.89 -31.94 -6.20
CA ILE A 36 3.58 -33.25 -6.39
C ILE A 36 4.82 -33.28 -7.30
N ALA A 37 5.89 -33.51 -6.75
CA ALA A 37 6.95 -34.47 -6.37
C ALA A 37 8.14 -34.71 -7.33
N CYS A 38 9.30 -34.52 -6.79
CA CYS A 38 10.64 -35.16 -6.76
C CYS A 38 11.48 -35.48 -8.01
N GLY A 39 12.78 -35.09 -7.99
CA GLY A 39 13.89 -35.60 -8.79
C GLY A 39 14.91 -34.55 -9.28
N GLU A 40 16.15 -34.66 -8.82
CA GLU A 40 17.23 -33.68 -8.72
C GLU A 40 17.89 -33.20 -10.04
N LYS A 41 18.34 -31.95 -10.09
CA LYS A 41 19.70 -31.46 -10.42
C LYS A 41 19.77 -29.95 -10.19
N GLU A 42 20.96 -29.44 -9.80
CA GLU A 42 21.19 -28.01 -9.54
C GLU A 42 20.72 -27.13 -10.70
N PRO A 43 19.94 -26.05 -10.43
CA PRO A 43 19.50 -25.16 -11.48
C PRO A 43 20.66 -24.25 -11.89
N ASP A 44 20.95 -24.29 -13.19
CA ASP A 44 21.77 -23.32 -13.89
C ASP A 44 21.13 -21.93 -13.71
N SER A 45 21.85 -20.97 -13.13
CA SER A 45 21.36 -19.62 -12.78
C SER A 45 20.83 -18.80 -13.95
N ASP A 46 21.01 -19.29 -15.19
CA ASP A 46 20.62 -18.64 -16.44
C ASP A 46 19.31 -19.18 -17.05
N LYS A 47 18.65 -20.15 -16.41
CA LYS A 47 17.41 -20.74 -16.97
C LYS A 47 16.17 -20.26 -16.24
N SER A 48 15.33 -19.55 -17.00
CA SER A 48 13.96 -19.25 -16.55
C SER A 48 13.10 -20.51 -16.53
N THR A 49 12.31 -20.65 -15.46
CA THR A 49 11.40 -21.79 -15.24
C THR A 49 9.95 -21.31 -15.22
N ASN A 50 9.04 -22.05 -15.91
CA ASN A 50 7.63 -21.73 -15.85
C ASN A 50 7.07 -22.03 -14.45
N ILE A 51 6.20 -21.13 -13.94
CA ILE A 51 5.60 -21.27 -12.63
C ILE A 51 4.85 -22.60 -12.44
N ASN A 52 4.31 -23.17 -13.53
CA ASN A 52 3.62 -24.46 -13.51
C ASN A 52 4.54 -25.64 -13.16
N GLN A 53 5.86 -25.46 -13.20
CA GLN A 53 6.82 -26.48 -12.75
C GLN A 53 7.22 -26.32 -11.29
N MET A 54 6.66 -25.32 -10.60
CA MET A 54 6.99 -25.01 -9.22
C MET A 54 6.00 -25.64 -8.25
N ARG A 55 6.49 -25.94 -7.05
CA ARG A 55 5.73 -26.27 -5.83
C ARG A 55 6.07 -25.19 -4.80
N PHE A 56 5.06 -24.67 -4.13
CA PHE A 56 5.21 -23.76 -3.01
C PHE A 56 4.76 -24.44 -1.73
N ASP A 57 5.65 -24.50 -0.75
CA ASP A 57 5.38 -25.15 0.53
C ASP A 57 6.02 -24.36 1.67
N LYS A 58 5.26 -24.05 2.71
CA LYS A 58 5.69 -23.32 3.91
C LYS A 58 6.55 -22.07 3.62
N GLY A 59 6.14 -21.28 2.63
CA GLY A 59 6.83 -20.03 2.28
C GLY A 59 8.07 -20.21 1.39
N THR A 60 8.29 -21.40 0.83
CA THR A 60 9.47 -21.76 0.04
C THR A 60 9.07 -22.34 -1.32
N PHE A 61 9.75 -21.89 -2.38
CA PHE A 61 9.58 -22.41 -3.74
C PHE A 61 10.54 -23.57 -4.00
N TYR A 62 10.02 -24.61 -4.65
CA TYR A 62 10.73 -25.80 -5.09
C TYR A 62 10.36 -26.12 -6.53
N LEU A 63 11.23 -26.77 -7.30
CA LEU A 63 10.78 -27.49 -8.49
C LEU A 63 9.88 -28.65 -8.06
N LYS A 64 8.83 -28.96 -8.84
CA LYS A 64 7.90 -30.07 -8.54
C LYS A 64 8.60 -31.41 -8.32
N LYS A 65 9.77 -31.57 -8.91
CA LYS A 65 10.55 -32.81 -8.86
C LYS A 65 11.83 -32.71 -7.98
N SER A 66 11.90 -31.70 -7.09
CA SER A 66 13.02 -31.51 -6.17
C SER A 66 12.55 -31.27 -4.74
N ASN A 67 13.35 -31.69 -3.78
CA ASN A 67 13.20 -31.33 -2.36
C ASN A 67 14.13 -30.17 -1.95
N ASP A 68 15.01 -29.74 -2.86
CA ASP A 68 15.88 -28.59 -2.60
C ASP A 68 15.18 -27.30 -2.92
N PRO A 69 15.36 -26.24 -2.10
CA PRO A 69 14.84 -24.92 -2.39
C PRO A 69 15.35 -24.41 -3.74
N TYR A 70 14.44 -23.89 -4.54
CA TYR A 70 14.76 -23.41 -5.89
C TYR A 70 15.60 -22.14 -5.84
N THR A 71 16.57 -22.06 -6.75
CA THR A 71 17.28 -20.81 -7.09
C THR A 71 17.25 -20.63 -8.59
N GLY A 72 16.83 -19.45 -9.05
CA GLY A 72 16.68 -19.11 -10.46
C GLY A 72 15.51 -18.18 -10.71
N GLN A 73 15.18 -17.97 -11.97
CA GLN A 73 14.10 -17.11 -12.40
C GLN A 73 12.82 -17.93 -12.65
N ILE A 74 11.69 -17.41 -12.21
CA ILE A 74 10.35 -17.96 -12.49
C ILE A 74 9.63 -17.00 -13.42
N ILE A 75 9.01 -17.54 -14.48
CA ILE A 75 8.20 -16.78 -15.42
C ILE A 75 6.82 -17.43 -15.57
N ASP A 76 5.80 -16.59 -15.68
CA ASP A 76 4.43 -16.98 -16.03
C ASP A 76 3.91 -16.14 -17.20
N PHE A 77 2.98 -16.71 -17.96
CA PHE A 77 2.40 -16.09 -19.13
C PHE A 77 0.88 -16.13 -19.07
N PHE A 78 0.25 -15.13 -19.64
CA PHE A 78 -1.18 -15.14 -19.95
C PHE A 78 -1.50 -16.13 -21.08
N THR A 79 -2.76 -16.45 -21.24
CA THR A 79 -3.23 -17.35 -22.31
C THR A 79 -2.99 -16.78 -23.72
N ASN A 80 -2.89 -15.45 -23.85
CA ASN A 80 -2.53 -14.76 -25.08
C ASN A 80 -1.01 -14.78 -25.41
N GLY A 81 -0.20 -15.44 -24.55
CA GLY A 81 1.25 -15.55 -24.71
C GLY A 81 2.06 -14.37 -24.16
N GLN A 82 1.43 -13.32 -23.68
CA GLN A 82 2.13 -12.20 -23.06
C GLN A 82 2.63 -12.57 -21.66
N LYS A 83 3.77 -11.98 -21.28
CA LYS A 83 4.35 -12.17 -19.95
C LYS A 83 3.39 -11.63 -18.90
N LYS A 84 3.13 -12.44 -17.87
CA LYS A 84 2.26 -12.10 -16.75
C LYS A 84 3.06 -11.76 -15.48
N LEU A 85 4.12 -12.54 -15.25
CA LEU A 85 4.92 -12.45 -14.05
C LEU A 85 6.34 -12.91 -14.33
N GLU A 86 7.30 -12.24 -13.71
CA GLU A 86 8.71 -12.62 -13.72
C GLU A 86 9.31 -12.26 -12.37
N PHE A 87 9.95 -13.19 -11.69
CA PHE A 87 10.63 -12.94 -10.44
C PHE A 87 11.79 -13.89 -10.20
N ASN A 88 12.77 -13.40 -9.45
CA ASN A 88 13.94 -14.18 -9.06
C ASN A 88 13.73 -14.82 -7.70
N ILE A 89 14.21 -16.04 -7.59
CA ILE A 89 14.19 -16.84 -6.37
C ILE A 89 15.63 -17.17 -5.98
N GLN A 90 15.94 -17.03 -4.72
CA GLN A 90 17.18 -17.49 -4.11
C GLN A 90 16.85 -18.33 -2.88
N ASN A 91 17.36 -19.57 -2.84
CA ASN A 91 17.10 -20.51 -1.75
C ASN A 91 15.58 -20.63 -1.42
N GLY A 92 14.76 -20.75 -2.46
CA GLY A 92 13.31 -20.90 -2.35
C GLY A 92 12.52 -19.64 -1.99
N LYS A 93 13.18 -18.48 -1.88
CA LYS A 93 12.53 -17.22 -1.49
C LYS A 93 12.69 -16.16 -2.56
N PRO A 94 11.66 -15.30 -2.80
CA PRO A 94 11.80 -14.14 -3.65
C PRO A 94 13.01 -13.29 -3.24
N HIS A 95 13.86 -12.98 -4.22
CA HIS A 95 15.10 -12.20 -4.02
C HIS A 95 15.42 -11.40 -5.28
N GLY A 96 15.66 -10.07 -5.12
CA GLY A 96 15.82 -9.17 -6.24
C GLY A 96 14.49 -8.67 -6.82
N LEU A 97 14.51 -8.24 -8.08
CA LEU A 97 13.36 -7.64 -8.72
C LEU A 97 12.31 -8.70 -9.12
N SER A 98 11.06 -8.42 -8.78
CA SER A 98 9.87 -9.08 -9.32
C SER A 98 9.11 -8.08 -10.18
N THR A 99 8.64 -8.50 -11.36
CA THR A 99 7.86 -7.68 -12.29
C THR A 99 6.58 -8.39 -12.66
N GLN A 100 5.49 -7.65 -12.70
CA GLN A 100 4.16 -8.14 -13.07
C GLN A 100 3.55 -7.25 -14.15
N TRP A 101 2.78 -7.83 -15.05
CA TRP A 101 2.12 -7.16 -16.17
C TRP A 101 0.63 -7.45 -16.16
N TYR A 102 -0.14 -6.54 -16.70
CA TYR A 102 -1.54 -6.74 -17.10
C TYR A 102 -1.62 -7.54 -18.39
N GLU A 103 -2.79 -8.12 -18.66
CA GLU A 103 -3.02 -8.91 -19.89
C GLU A 103 -2.93 -8.07 -21.18
N ASN A 104 -3.07 -6.73 -21.08
CA ASN A 104 -2.82 -5.79 -22.16
C ASN A 104 -1.33 -5.47 -22.39
N GLY A 105 -0.41 -6.14 -21.67
CA GLY A 105 1.03 -5.99 -21.78
C GLY A 105 1.63 -4.81 -21.03
N LYS A 106 0.82 -3.94 -20.42
CA LYS A 106 1.31 -2.85 -19.59
C LYS A 106 1.81 -3.37 -18.26
N MET A 107 2.78 -2.66 -17.71
CA MET A 107 3.33 -2.97 -16.40
C MET A 107 2.28 -2.78 -15.30
N GLN A 108 2.19 -3.73 -14.38
CA GLN A 108 1.31 -3.68 -13.21
C GLN A 108 2.10 -3.39 -11.94
N ALA A 109 3.25 -4.04 -11.75
CA ALA A 109 4.06 -3.84 -10.56
C ALA A 109 5.54 -4.15 -10.81
N LYS A 110 6.40 -3.42 -10.08
CA LYS A 110 7.81 -3.75 -9.81
C LYS A 110 8.03 -3.77 -8.33
N VAL A 111 8.61 -4.84 -7.81
CA VAL A 111 8.81 -5.04 -6.39
C VAL A 111 10.23 -5.57 -6.15
N ASN A 112 11.00 -4.87 -5.33
CA ASN A 112 12.27 -5.39 -4.87
C ASN A 112 12.06 -6.28 -3.64
N ASN A 113 12.68 -7.44 -3.65
CA ASN A 113 12.57 -8.45 -2.61
C ASN A 113 13.95 -8.84 -2.07
N LYS A 114 13.99 -9.18 -0.80
CA LYS A 114 15.14 -9.81 -0.13
C LYS A 114 14.62 -10.87 0.82
N ASP A 115 15.08 -12.11 0.63
CA ASP A 115 14.76 -13.25 1.48
C ASP A 115 13.25 -13.45 1.73
N GLY A 116 12.43 -13.21 0.68
CA GLY A 116 10.97 -13.36 0.71
C GLY A 116 10.20 -12.17 1.27
N LYS A 117 10.86 -11.06 1.58
CA LYS A 117 10.24 -9.82 2.04
C LYS A 117 10.45 -8.71 1.03
N HIS A 118 9.52 -7.76 0.96
CA HIS A 118 9.75 -6.52 0.23
C HIS A 118 10.92 -5.76 0.86
N ASP A 119 11.92 -5.41 0.08
CA ASP A 119 13.11 -4.67 0.54
C ASP A 119 13.63 -3.80 -0.61
N GLY A 120 13.46 -2.50 -0.50
CA GLY A 120 13.70 -1.53 -1.56
C GLY A 120 12.44 -0.95 -2.16
N LEU A 121 12.58 -0.35 -3.35
CA LEU A 121 11.50 0.33 -4.05
C LEU A 121 10.44 -0.66 -4.56
N THR A 122 9.19 -0.31 -4.33
CA THR A 122 8.00 -0.92 -4.93
C THR A 122 7.26 0.14 -5.73
N GLU A 123 6.90 -0.19 -6.95
CA GLU A 123 6.11 0.65 -7.85
C GLU A 123 4.93 -0.16 -8.40
N ARG A 124 3.77 0.49 -8.51
CA ARG A 124 2.56 -0.10 -9.09
C ARG A 124 1.92 0.86 -10.08
N TRP A 125 1.21 0.32 -11.04
CA TRP A 125 0.50 1.07 -12.07
C TRP A 125 -0.92 0.54 -12.21
N TYR A 126 -1.82 1.39 -12.61
CA TYR A 126 -3.16 1.04 -13.07
C TYR A 126 -3.10 0.43 -14.47
N GLU A 127 -4.16 -0.26 -14.87
CA GLU A 127 -4.24 -0.91 -16.20
C GLU A 127 -4.22 0.11 -17.36
N ASN A 128 -4.65 1.36 -17.11
CA ASN A 128 -4.51 2.46 -18.07
C ASN A 128 -3.05 2.90 -18.26
N GLY A 129 -2.13 2.50 -17.35
CA GLY A 129 -0.69 2.79 -17.37
C GLY A 129 -0.27 3.95 -16.46
N ASN A 130 -1.20 4.64 -15.83
CA ASN A 130 -0.88 5.65 -14.84
C ASN A 130 -0.29 5.02 -13.57
N LYS A 131 0.65 5.71 -12.93
CA LYS A 131 1.23 5.26 -11.65
C LYS A 131 0.12 5.17 -10.60
N ALA A 132 0.15 4.13 -9.77
CA ALA A 132 -0.81 3.91 -8.69
C ALA A 132 -0.14 4.03 -7.31
N GLU A 133 1.09 3.53 -7.17
CA GLU A 133 1.82 3.53 -5.90
C GLU A 133 3.33 3.62 -6.15
N GLU A 134 4.00 4.33 -5.26
CA GLU A 134 5.45 4.27 -5.08
C GLU A 134 5.75 4.24 -3.59
N ALA A 135 6.47 3.21 -3.14
CA ALA A 135 6.80 3.02 -1.74
C ALA A 135 8.17 2.35 -1.58
N THR A 136 8.91 2.74 -0.56
CA THR A 136 10.12 2.03 -0.16
C THR A 136 9.82 1.12 1.03
N TYR A 137 10.34 -0.10 0.97
CA TYR A 137 10.20 -1.10 2.01
C TYR A 137 11.56 -1.47 2.58
N LYS A 138 11.59 -1.78 3.87
CA LYS A 138 12.74 -2.38 4.55
C LYS A 138 12.25 -3.55 5.39
N GLU A 139 12.76 -4.74 5.09
CA GLU A 139 12.36 -5.99 5.77
C GLU A 139 10.85 -6.23 5.79
N GLY A 140 10.13 -5.87 4.73
CA GLY A 140 8.70 -6.02 4.57
C GLY A 140 7.83 -4.90 5.17
N LYS A 141 8.45 -3.86 5.74
CA LYS A 141 7.77 -2.71 6.35
C LYS A 141 8.00 -1.44 5.54
N GLN A 142 6.98 -0.62 5.34
CA GLN A 142 7.11 0.68 4.69
C GLN A 142 8.08 1.58 5.45
N SER A 143 8.91 2.32 4.71
CA SER A 143 9.95 3.19 5.25
C SER A 143 10.18 4.38 4.31
N GLY A 144 10.12 5.60 4.83
CA GLY A 144 10.22 6.81 4.03
C GLY A 144 8.88 7.25 3.45
N ILE A 145 8.93 7.97 2.35
CA ILE A 145 7.74 8.52 1.70
C ILE A 145 7.03 7.41 0.91
N VAL A 146 5.72 7.34 1.06
CA VAL A 146 4.80 6.53 0.27
C VAL A 146 3.90 7.47 -0.50
N LEU A 147 3.76 7.23 -1.80
CA LEU A 147 2.95 7.99 -2.72
C LEU A 147 1.89 7.09 -3.34
N HIS A 148 0.65 7.55 -3.33
CA HIS A 148 -0.44 6.96 -4.08
C HIS A 148 -1.01 7.96 -5.07
N TRP A 149 -1.46 7.48 -6.22
CA TRP A 149 -2.13 8.27 -7.25
C TRP A 149 -3.52 7.71 -7.52
N HIS A 150 -4.42 8.57 -7.90
CA HIS A 150 -5.70 8.18 -8.47
C HIS A 150 -5.52 7.63 -9.89
N GLU A 151 -6.49 6.87 -10.37
CA GLU A 151 -6.45 6.28 -11.72
C GLU A 151 -6.38 7.32 -12.85
N ASN A 152 -6.84 8.56 -12.59
CA ASN A 152 -6.69 9.69 -13.51
C ASN A 152 -5.27 10.29 -13.56
N GLY A 153 -4.34 9.76 -12.74
CA GLY A 153 -2.93 10.17 -12.67
C GLY A 153 -2.64 11.31 -11.70
N GLN A 154 -3.64 11.88 -11.06
CA GLN A 154 -3.43 12.88 -10.02
C GLN A 154 -3.00 12.23 -8.71
N LYS A 155 -2.20 12.95 -7.91
CA LYS A 155 -1.78 12.48 -6.59
C LYS A 155 -3.00 12.27 -5.71
N GLY A 156 -3.04 11.15 -4.99
CA GLY A 156 -4.10 10.80 -4.05
C GLY A 156 -3.63 10.84 -2.60
N GLU A 157 -2.38 10.43 -2.34
CA GLU A 157 -1.82 10.44 -0.99
C GLU A 157 -0.31 10.61 -1.04
N GLU A 158 0.22 11.32 -0.07
CA GLU A 158 1.64 11.35 0.28
C GLU A 158 1.75 11.22 1.79
N ALA A 159 2.41 10.16 2.27
CA ALA A 159 2.57 9.91 3.68
C ALA A 159 3.98 9.44 4.01
N THR A 160 4.45 9.74 5.21
CA THR A 160 5.77 9.30 5.69
C THR A 160 5.62 8.15 6.65
N TYR A 161 6.41 7.09 6.44
CA TYR A 161 6.39 5.87 7.24
C TYR A 161 7.75 5.56 7.86
N LYS A 162 7.72 4.98 9.04
CA LYS A 162 8.89 4.46 9.74
C LYS A 162 8.55 3.12 10.37
N GLY A 163 9.24 2.06 9.94
CA GLY A 163 9.03 0.71 10.47
C GLY A 163 7.62 0.14 10.24
N GLY A 164 6.89 0.63 9.20
CA GLY A 164 5.55 0.22 8.82
C GLY A 164 4.43 1.04 9.48
N GLU A 165 4.76 2.03 10.29
CA GLU A 165 3.79 2.93 10.93
C GLU A 165 3.93 4.34 10.36
N ALA A 166 2.81 5.05 10.20
CA ALA A 166 2.82 6.45 9.78
C ALA A 166 3.59 7.29 10.82
N ASN A 167 4.58 8.07 10.36
CA ASN A 167 5.45 8.85 11.24
C ASN A 167 5.96 10.07 10.46
N GLY A 168 5.28 11.19 10.60
CA GLY A 168 5.51 12.42 9.86
C GLY A 168 4.27 12.91 9.13
N PRO A 169 4.42 13.83 8.16
CA PRO A 169 3.30 14.41 7.43
C PRO A 169 2.58 13.38 6.56
N CYS A 170 1.26 13.55 6.48
CA CYS A 170 0.37 12.85 5.57
C CYS A 170 -0.55 13.88 4.91
N VAL A 171 -0.64 13.84 3.59
CA VAL A 171 -1.51 14.70 2.79
C VAL A 171 -2.30 13.83 1.83
N ASN A 172 -3.62 14.03 1.80
CA ASN A 172 -4.52 13.39 0.84
C ASN A 172 -5.08 14.42 -0.13
N TRP A 173 -5.40 13.96 -1.33
CA TRP A 173 -6.02 14.78 -2.38
C TRP A 173 -7.22 14.07 -2.97
N TYR A 174 -8.22 14.84 -3.29
CA TYR A 174 -9.36 14.41 -4.11
C TYR A 174 -8.94 14.10 -5.56
N LYS A 175 -9.80 13.38 -6.29
CA LYS A 175 -9.57 13.06 -7.71
C LYS A 175 -9.53 14.30 -8.62
N ASN A 176 -10.03 15.45 -8.17
CA ASN A 176 -9.89 16.73 -8.86
C ASN A 176 -8.57 17.45 -8.60
N GLY A 177 -7.69 16.89 -7.73
CA GLY A 177 -6.38 17.39 -7.38
C GLY A 177 -6.35 18.40 -6.25
N GLN A 178 -7.50 18.75 -5.67
CA GLN A 178 -7.53 19.58 -4.48
C GLN A 178 -7.19 18.79 -3.23
N LYS A 179 -6.59 19.44 -2.23
CA LYS A 179 -6.33 18.79 -0.95
C LYS A 179 -7.63 18.34 -0.30
N GLU A 180 -7.61 17.16 0.31
CA GLU A 180 -8.68 16.59 1.12
C GLU A 180 -8.32 16.67 2.61
N LEU A 181 -7.09 16.29 2.95
CA LEU A 181 -6.62 16.23 4.33
C LEU A 181 -5.13 16.54 4.41
N GLU A 182 -4.73 17.21 5.48
CA GLU A 182 -3.34 17.36 5.89
C GLU A 182 -3.25 17.13 7.39
N VAL A 183 -2.42 16.17 7.81
CA VAL A 183 -2.24 15.80 9.21
C VAL A 183 -0.84 15.22 9.41
N SER A 184 -0.28 15.36 10.59
CA SER A 184 0.97 14.69 10.96
C SER A 184 0.70 13.50 11.87
N PHE A 185 1.55 12.48 11.75
CA PHE A 185 1.52 11.28 12.57
C PHE A 185 2.79 11.15 13.41
N LYS A 186 2.65 10.57 14.58
CA LYS A 186 3.73 10.12 15.43
C LYS A 186 3.43 8.71 15.91
N ASP A 187 4.31 7.77 15.57
CA ASP A 187 4.19 6.36 15.96
C ASP A 187 2.79 5.78 15.67
N GLY A 188 2.28 6.06 14.46
CA GLY A 188 1.00 5.60 13.94
C GLY A 188 -0.24 6.35 14.44
N ASN A 189 -0.09 7.35 15.30
CA ASN A 189 -1.19 8.14 15.82
C ASN A 189 -1.15 9.58 15.28
N PRO A 190 -2.31 10.20 14.96
CA PRO A 190 -2.35 11.61 14.60
C PRO A 190 -1.78 12.46 15.72
N ASN A 191 -0.95 13.46 15.37
CA ASN A 191 -0.33 14.34 16.36
C ASN A 191 -0.01 15.70 15.72
N GLY A 192 -0.52 16.78 16.31
CA GLY A 192 -0.41 18.14 15.79
C GLY A 192 -1.62 18.61 15.01
N LEU A 193 -1.44 19.69 14.27
CA LEU A 193 -2.50 20.31 13.47
C LEU A 193 -3.02 19.33 12.39
N TYR A 194 -4.36 19.28 12.24
CA TYR A 194 -5.00 18.71 11.07
C TYR A 194 -5.85 19.76 10.35
N LEU A 195 -5.92 19.65 9.04
CA LEU A 195 -6.71 20.48 8.16
C LEU A 195 -7.44 19.58 7.17
N ALA A 196 -8.74 19.78 7.01
CA ALA A 196 -9.53 19.09 6.01
C ALA A 196 -10.25 20.10 5.10
N TRP A 197 -10.50 19.68 3.86
CA TRP A 197 -11.15 20.50 2.84
C TRP A 197 -12.24 19.69 2.14
N HIS A 198 -13.32 20.35 1.80
CA HIS A 198 -14.32 19.83 0.87
C HIS A 198 -13.75 19.66 -0.55
N GLU A 199 -14.35 18.83 -1.37
CA GLU A 199 -13.94 18.61 -2.76
C GLU A 199 -14.01 19.89 -3.62
N SER A 200 -14.77 20.91 -3.18
CA SER A 200 -14.78 22.26 -3.72
C SER A 200 -13.51 23.08 -3.42
N GLY A 201 -12.66 22.59 -2.49
CA GLY A 201 -11.45 23.24 -2.00
C GLY A 201 -11.67 24.23 -0.86
N GLN A 202 -12.89 24.39 -0.40
CA GLN A 202 -13.16 25.17 0.80
C GLN A 202 -12.81 24.36 2.04
N LYS A 203 -12.37 25.06 3.11
CA LYS A 203 -12.04 24.40 4.37
C LYS A 203 -13.29 23.72 4.96
N GLU A 204 -13.14 22.45 5.33
CA GLU A 204 -14.16 21.64 5.99
C GLU A 204 -13.94 21.61 7.51
N SER A 205 -12.70 21.40 7.95
CA SER A 205 -12.40 21.43 9.38
C SER A 205 -10.92 21.70 9.66
N GLU A 206 -10.68 22.19 10.88
CA GLU A 206 -9.34 22.31 11.44
C GLU A 206 -9.35 22.01 12.93
N GLY A 207 -8.26 21.49 13.45
CA GLY A 207 -8.09 21.20 14.86
C GLY A 207 -6.72 20.64 15.18
N ASN A 208 -6.54 20.19 16.40
CA ASN A 208 -5.31 19.57 16.83
C ASN A 208 -5.55 18.17 17.37
N PHE A 209 -4.57 17.30 17.12
CA PHE A 209 -4.45 16.00 17.74
C PHE A 209 -3.25 15.96 18.68
N LYS A 210 -3.39 15.27 19.78
CA LYS A 210 -2.33 14.93 20.72
C LYS A 210 -2.42 13.44 21.02
N ASP A 211 -1.37 12.70 20.71
CA ASP A 211 -1.26 11.27 20.94
C ASP A 211 -2.47 10.45 20.43
N GLY A 212 -3.08 10.89 19.32
CA GLY A 212 -4.20 10.23 18.64
C GLY A 212 -5.59 10.75 19.02
N GLU A 213 -5.70 11.64 20.00
CA GLU A 213 -6.97 12.21 20.47
C GLU A 213 -7.06 13.69 20.13
N MET A 214 -8.28 14.21 19.93
CA MET A 214 -8.48 15.64 19.72
C MET A 214 -8.11 16.42 20.99
N ASP A 215 -7.31 17.48 20.82
CA ASP A 215 -6.85 18.33 21.93
C ASP A 215 -6.78 19.79 21.48
N GLY A 216 -7.56 20.66 22.10
CA GLY A 216 -7.68 22.07 21.78
C GLY A 216 -8.89 22.42 20.91
N LEU A 217 -8.84 23.60 20.30
CA LEU A 217 -9.91 24.13 19.47
C LEU A 217 -10.08 23.32 18.19
N ASN A 218 -11.32 22.95 17.89
CA ASN A 218 -11.75 22.31 16.66
C ASN A 218 -12.89 23.11 16.04
N ILE A 219 -12.76 23.43 14.76
CA ILE A 219 -13.74 24.23 14.02
C ILE A 219 -14.12 23.47 12.75
N GLY A 220 -15.41 23.42 12.44
CA GLY A 220 -15.94 22.89 11.19
C GLY A 220 -16.74 23.92 10.40
N TRP A 221 -16.76 23.76 9.07
CA TRP A 221 -17.47 24.63 8.14
C TRP A 221 -18.24 23.80 7.12
N TYR A 222 -19.43 24.27 6.81
CA TYR A 222 -20.20 23.77 5.68
C TYR A 222 -19.51 24.13 4.35
N GLU A 223 -19.87 23.43 3.30
CA GLU A 223 -19.37 23.69 1.94
C GLU A 223 -19.66 25.11 1.43
N ASN A 224 -20.67 25.80 1.98
CA ASN A 224 -20.96 27.21 1.70
C ASN A 224 -20.06 28.19 2.49
N GLY A 225 -19.10 27.70 3.29
CA GLY A 225 -18.15 28.46 4.08
C GLY A 225 -18.70 29.00 5.41
N GLN A 226 -19.95 28.72 5.75
CA GLN A 226 -20.50 29.07 7.06
C GLN A 226 -19.96 28.12 8.12
N LYS A 227 -19.67 28.66 9.33
CA LYS A 227 -19.24 27.84 10.43
C LYS A 227 -20.36 26.86 10.83
N GLU A 228 -20.04 25.58 10.89
CA GLU A 228 -20.94 24.51 11.30
C GLU A 228 -20.87 24.28 12.80
N PHE A 229 -19.65 24.18 13.32
CA PHE A 229 -19.43 24.02 14.76
C PHE A 229 -18.08 24.63 15.20
N GLU A 230 -17.98 24.86 16.48
CA GLU A 230 -16.74 25.21 17.18
C GLU A 230 -16.79 24.54 18.55
N ALA A 231 -15.77 23.77 18.91
CA ALA A 231 -15.69 23.07 20.17
C ALA A 231 -14.26 22.99 20.65
N ILE A 232 -14.08 23.01 21.96
CA ILE A 232 -12.79 22.77 22.60
C ILE A 232 -12.79 21.33 23.07
N TYR A 233 -11.69 20.62 22.81
CA TYR A 233 -11.48 19.23 23.24
C TYR A 233 -10.30 19.14 24.19
N LYS A 234 -10.41 18.22 25.13
CA LYS A 234 -9.32 17.84 26.00
C LYS A 234 -9.28 16.33 26.14
N ASP A 235 -8.13 15.74 25.74
CA ASP A 235 -7.92 14.29 25.76
C ASP A 235 -9.12 13.55 25.10
N GLY A 236 -9.55 14.01 23.91
CA GLY A 236 -10.62 13.44 23.10
C GLY A 236 -12.06 13.76 23.54
N ASN A 237 -12.27 14.43 24.66
CA ASN A 237 -13.58 14.79 25.18
C ASN A 237 -13.89 16.28 24.94
N PRO A 238 -15.11 16.65 24.55
CA PRO A 238 -15.51 18.06 24.48
C PRO A 238 -15.52 18.65 25.88
N ASP A 239 -14.99 19.90 26.01
CA ASP A 239 -14.93 20.67 27.25
C ASP A 239 -16.20 21.52 27.45
#